data_ff457a62d0c5ad93d1930e5d8835037e
#
_entry.id   ff457a62d0c5ad93d1930e5d8835037e
#
_cell.length_a   1.000
_cell.length_b   1.000
_cell.length_c   1.000
_cell.angle_alpha   90.00
_cell.angle_beta   90.00
_cell.angle_gamma   90.00
#
_symmetry.space_group_name_H-M   'P 1'
#
loop_
_entity.id
_entity.type
_entity.pdbx_description
1 polymer ?
#
loop_
_entity_poly.entity_id
_entity_poly.type
_entity_poly.pdbx_seq_one_letter_code
_entity_poly.pdbx_strand_id
1 'polypeptide(L)'
;DDGLLIHFKDSLSVLQSEMHKMEMDLVVKGIVVDLDKMIGEEDVLEDVRNHGFSFEKRAYGGPLNMPTEVPEVKFDYSFKILDVAQFADDQTIPSGVVYQIQIFASKNKATMKSLKGLSPVYESKGSNGHVVYRVGLFRTYADVLGHLNSVKKLGFRNAFISAFIDGKPVTVAKARAKE
;
A
#
# COMPACT_ATOMS: atom_id res chain seq x y z
N ASP A 1 23.84 -28.40 -8.67
CA ASP A 1 22.62 -27.58 -8.43
C ASP A 1 21.32 -28.39 -8.41
N ASP A 2 21.35 -29.66 -8.83
CA ASP A 2 20.15 -30.52 -8.80
C ASP A 2 19.69 -30.89 -7.37
N GLY A 3 20.59 -30.88 -6.39
CA GLY A 3 20.27 -31.18 -5.00
C GLY A 3 19.37 -30.13 -4.32
N LEU A 4 19.56 -28.85 -4.69
CA LEU A 4 18.75 -27.74 -4.18
C LEU A 4 17.32 -27.79 -4.74
N LEU A 5 17.16 -28.15 -6.00
CA LEU A 5 15.86 -28.27 -6.66
C LEU A 5 15.02 -29.43 -6.08
N ILE A 6 15.67 -30.53 -5.73
CA ILE A 6 15.03 -31.68 -5.07
C ILE A 6 14.56 -31.27 -3.67
N HIS A 7 15.42 -30.55 -2.93
CA HIS A 7 15.07 -30.10 -1.57
C HIS A 7 13.90 -29.10 -1.57
N PHE A 8 13.83 -28.22 -2.55
CA PHE A 8 12.69 -27.31 -2.70
C PHE A 8 11.39 -28.03 -3.08
N LYS A 9 11.47 -29.04 -3.96
CA LYS A 9 10.30 -29.86 -4.32
C LYS A 9 9.78 -30.64 -3.13
N ASP A 10 10.65 -31.22 -2.33
CA ASP A 10 10.26 -31.97 -1.13
C ASP A 10 9.64 -31.04 -0.08
N SER A 11 10.23 -29.86 0.14
CA SER A 11 9.67 -28.86 1.05
C SER A 11 8.32 -28.35 0.58
N LEU A 12 8.13 -28.16 -0.72
CA LEU A 12 6.87 -27.73 -1.30
C LEU A 12 5.77 -28.79 -1.14
N SER A 13 6.13 -30.06 -1.34
CA SER A 13 5.18 -31.19 -1.17
C SER A 13 4.74 -31.36 0.28
N VAL A 14 5.65 -31.14 1.24
CA VAL A 14 5.34 -31.16 2.67
C VAL A 14 4.39 -30.02 3.03
N LEU A 15 4.67 -28.78 2.57
CA LEU A 15 3.80 -27.62 2.80
C LEU A 15 2.41 -27.81 2.18
N GLN A 16 2.33 -28.37 0.97
CA GLN A 16 1.04 -28.67 0.33
C GLN A 16 0.26 -29.74 1.12
N SER A 17 0.95 -30.74 1.65
CA SER A 17 0.34 -31.78 2.50
C SER A 17 -0.17 -31.19 3.82
N GLU A 18 0.60 -30.29 4.44
CA GLU A 18 0.18 -29.62 5.68
C GLU A 18 -1.00 -28.67 5.44
N MET A 19 -1.00 -27.92 4.35
CA MET A 19 -2.13 -27.08 3.96
C MET A 19 -3.40 -27.92 3.73
N HIS A 20 -3.29 -29.03 3.00
CA HIS A 20 -4.42 -29.93 2.76
C HIS A 20 -4.95 -30.53 4.06
N LYS A 21 -4.05 -30.87 4.98
CA LYS A 21 -4.42 -31.39 6.30
C LYS A 21 -5.12 -30.31 7.15
N MET A 22 -4.68 -29.06 7.08
CA MET A 22 -5.36 -27.94 7.75
C MET A 22 -6.72 -27.63 7.13
N GLU A 23 -6.85 -27.71 5.81
CA GLU A 23 -8.14 -27.59 5.12
C GLU A 23 -9.10 -28.70 5.53
N MET A 24 -8.63 -29.94 5.59
CA MET A 24 -9.43 -31.08 6.06
C MET A 24 -9.81 -30.94 7.54
N ASP A 25 -8.92 -30.45 8.39
CA ASP A 25 -9.20 -30.20 9.81
C ASP A 25 -10.22 -29.08 10.02
N LEU A 26 -10.20 -28.04 9.17
CA LEU A 26 -11.22 -26.98 9.15
C LEU A 26 -12.58 -27.50 8.69
N VAL A 27 -12.60 -28.41 7.71
CA VAL A 27 -13.81 -29.07 7.24
C VAL A 27 -14.37 -30.01 8.32
N VAL A 28 -13.52 -30.73 9.04
CA VAL A 28 -13.93 -31.66 10.10
C VAL A 28 -14.32 -30.95 11.40
N LYS A 29 -13.74 -29.79 11.69
CA LYS A 29 -13.98 -29.04 12.96
C LYS A 29 -15.22 -28.12 12.97
N GLY A 30 -16.06 -28.18 11.97
CA GLY A 30 -17.41 -27.76 12.24
C GLY A 30 -18.00 -26.59 11.51
N ILE A 31 -17.31 -25.93 10.61
CA ILE A 31 -17.98 -24.87 9.83
C ILE A 31 -18.84 -25.48 8.73
N VAL A 32 -18.43 -26.64 8.19
CA VAL A 32 -19.18 -27.35 7.17
C VAL A 32 -20.15 -28.36 7.80
N VAL A 33 -19.79 -28.98 8.93
CA VAL A 33 -20.65 -29.93 9.64
C VAL A 33 -21.90 -29.24 10.24
N ASP A 34 -21.80 -27.98 10.65
CA ASP A 34 -22.96 -27.21 11.10
C ASP A 34 -23.88 -26.79 9.92
N LEU A 35 -23.31 -26.57 8.73
CA LEU A 35 -24.13 -26.36 7.54
C LEU A 35 -24.86 -27.63 7.11
N ASP A 36 -24.19 -28.77 7.15
CA ASP A 36 -24.77 -30.07 6.80
C ASP A 36 -25.87 -30.49 7.77
N LYS A 37 -25.71 -30.16 9.05
CA LYS A 37 -26.77 -30.36 10.07
C LYS A 37 -27.97 -29.43 9.88
N MET A 38 -27.75 -28.25 9.35
CA MET A 38 -28.82 -27.27 9.13
C MET A 38 -29.64 -27.54 7.87
N ILE A 39 -29.07 -28.21 6.87
CA ILE A 39 -29.70 -28.36 5.55
C ILE A 39 -30.08 -29.83 5.29
N GLY A 40 -29.52 -30.80 6.04
CA GLY A 40 -29.64 -32.23 5.76
C GLY A 40 -28.68 -32.67 4.65
N GLU A 41 -28.00 -33.78 4.88
CA GLU A 41 -26.92 -34.25 3.97
C GLU A 41 -27.40 -34.47 2.52
N GLU A 42 -28.66 -34.90 2.32
CA GLU A 42 -29.23 -35.13 0.99
C GLU A 42 -29.51 -33.84 0.25
N ASP A 43 -29.97 -32.80 0.92
CA ASP A 43 -30.30 -31.51 0.32
C ASP A 43 -29.04 -30.78 -0.15
N VAL A 44 -27.92 -30.89 0.60
CA VAL A 44 -26.65 -30.29 0.20
C VAL A 44 -26.04 -30.96 -1.00
N LEU A 45 -26.10 -32.31 -1.05
CA LEU A 45 -25.56 -33.08 -2.16
C LEU A 45 -26.39 -32.91 -3.43
N GLU A 46 -27.70 -32.76 -3.29
CA GLU A 46 -28.60 -32.55 -4.42
C GLU A 46 -28.47 -31.11 -4.95
N ASP A 47 -28.34 -30.12 -4.08
CA ASP A 47 -28.15 -28.74 -4.48
C ASP A 47 -26.77 -28.51 -5.15
N VAL A 48 -25.70 -29.13 -4.64
CA VAL A 48 -24.38 -29.07 -5.27
C VAL A 48 -24.37 -29.83 -6.62
N ARG A 49 -25.10 -30.93 -6.72
CA ARG A 49 -25.16 -31.70 -7.96
C ARG A 49 -26.02 -31.05 -9.06
N ASN A 50 -27.12 -30.38 -8.66
CA ASN A 50 -28.10 -29.83 -9.60
C ASN A 50 -27.82 -28.38 -9.98
N HIS A 51 -27.17 -27.59 -9.11
CA HIS A 51 -27.00 -26.15 -9.31
C HIS A 51 -25.55 -25.71 -9.44
N GLY A 52 -24.58 -26.62 -9.22
CA GLY A 52 -23.20 -26.24 -9.13
C GLY A 52 -23.00 -25.25 -7.97
N PHE A 53 -21.88 -24.61 -7.91
CA PHE A 53 -21.72 -23.40 -7.08
C PHE A 53 -22.43 -22.23 -7.77
N SER A 54 -23.75 -22.26 -7.86
CA SER A 54 -24.43 -21.01 -8.09
C SER A 54 -24.37 -20.26 -6.77
N PHE A 55 -23.65 -19.15 -6.75
CA PHE A 55 -23.91 -18.07 -5.83
C PHE A 55 -25.28 -17.50 -6.15
N GLU A 56 -26.29 -18.36 -6.17
CA GLU A 56 -27.64 -17.87 -6.23
C GLU A 56 -27.81 -17.01 -5.00
N LYS A 57 -28.11 -15.80 -5.29
CA LYS A 57 -28.77 -14.82 -4.46
C LYS A 57 -29.69 -15.50 -3.45
N ARG A 58 -29.15 -16.19 -2.47
CA ARG A 58 -29.88 -16.30 -1.23
C ARG A 58 -30.13 -14.87 -0.88
N ALA A 59 -31.35 -14.48 -1.00
CA ALA A 59 -31.79 -13.19 -0.58
C ALA A 59 -31.44 -13.07 0.91
N TYR A 60 -30.18 -12.73 1.17
CA TYR A 60 -29.92 -11.87 2.28
C TYR A 60 -30.76 -10.66 1.95
N GLY A 61 -31.92 -10.58 2.58
CA GLY A 61 -32.94 -9.58 2.29
C GLY A 61 -32.55 -8.18 2.68
N GLY A 62 -31.36 -7.81 2.36
CA GLY A 62 -30.80 -6.49 2.44
C GLY A 62 -29.68 -6.35 1.44
N PRO A 63 -29.44 -5.16 0.91
CA PRO A 63 -28.22 -4.89 0.19
C PRO A 63 -27.08 -5.34 1.09
N LEU A 64 -26.15 -6.14 0.55
CA LEU A 64 -24.83 -6.25 1.15
C LEU A 64 -24.36 -4.82 1.37
N ASN A 65 -24.49 -4.34 2.59
CA ASN A 65 -23.76 -3.17 3.03
C ASN A 65 -22.29 -3.58 3.07
N MET A 66 -21.73 -3.83 1.91
CA MET A 66 -20.33 -3.65 1.73
C MET A 66 -20.09 -2.23 2.19
N PRO A 67 -19.20 -2.00 3.15
CA PRO A 67 -18.76 -0.65 3.41
C PRO A 67 -18.23 -0.11 2.09
N THR A 68 -19.04 0.64 1.39
CA THR A 68 -18.69 1.37 0.16
C THR A 68 -17.82 2.57 0.50
N GLU A 69 -17.51 2.74 1.76
CA GLU A 69 -16.50 3.66 2.19
C GLU A 69 -15.14 3.01 1.94
N VAL A 70 -14.69 3.11 0.70
CA VAL A 70 -13.26 3.14 0.44
C VAL A 70 -12.75 4.21 1.40
N PRO A 71 -11.86 3.89 2.35
CA PRO A 71 -11.36 4.88 3.27
C PRO A 71 -10.83 6.04 2.42
N GLU A 72 -11.45 7.21 2.56
CA GLU A 72 -11.00 8.41 1.86
C GLU A 72 -9.57 8.65 2.33
N VAL A 73 -8.64 8.42 1.43
CA VAL A 73 -7.23 8.70 1.68
C VAL A 73 -7.11 10.20 1.88
N LYS A 74 -6.99 10.62 3.12
CA LYS A 74 -6.81 12.04 3.44
C LYS A 74 -5.34 12.37 3.27
N PHE A 75 -5.01 13.00 2.16
CA PHE A 75 -3.66 13.51 1.94
C PHE A 75 -3.40 14.73 2.81
N ASP A 76 -2.23 14.75 3.44
CA ASP A 76 -1.78 15.90 4.23
C ASP A 76 -1.01 16.88 3.36
N TYR A 77 -1.65 17.98 3.00
CA TYR A 77 -1.04 19.09 2.25
C TYR A 77 -0.40 20.14 3.16
N SER A 78 -0.40 19.91 4.48
CA SER A 78 0.29 20.78 5.41
C SER A 78 1.79 20.51 5.41
N PHE A 79 2.61 21.53 5.19
CA PHE A 79 4.05 21.44 5.39
C PHE A 79 4.41 22.11 6.69
N LYS A 80 5.08 21.38 7.59
CA LYS A 80 5.46 21.85 8.92
C LYS A 80 6.89 21.45 9.23
N ILE A 81 7.53 22.26 10.05
CA ILE A 81 8.80 21.96 10.69
C ILE A 81 8.50 21.79 12.17
N LEU A 82 8.67 20.56 12.67
CA LEU A 82 8.37 20.15 14.03
C LEU A 82 9.66 19.88 14.81
N ASP A 83 9.54 19.59 16.09
CA ASP A 83 10.69 19.15 16.90
C ASP A 83 11.20 17.77 16.46
N VAL A 84 10.27 16.91 16.06
CA VAL A 84 10.54 15.56 15.53
C VAL A 84 9.87 15.41 14.18
N ALA A 85 10.60 14.89 13.20
CA ALA A 85 10.07 14.61 11.88
C ALA A 85 8.93 13.57 11.95
N GLN A 86 7.93 13.71 11.08
CA GLN A 86 6.81 12.79 10.97
C GLN A 86 6.70 12.30 9.54
N PHE A 87 6.59 10.98 9.39
CA PHE A 87 6.25 10.38 8.10
C PHE A 87 4.77 10.60 7.80
N ALA A 88 4.45 10.71 6.52
CA ALA A 88 3.06 10.70 6.09
C ALA A 88 2.42 9.35 6.43
N ASP A 89 1.18 9.37 6.90
CA ASP A 89 0.40 8.15 7.18
C ASP A 89 0.19 7.33 5.90
N ASP A 90 -0.08 8.01 4.80
CA ASP A 90 -0.12 7.44 3.47
C ASP A 90 1.07 7.93 2.63
N GLN A 91 1.86 6.98 2.16
CA GLN A 91 3.06 7.24 1.34
C GLN A 91 2.75 7.36 -0.16
N THR A 92 1.48 7.25 -0.55
CA THR A 92 1.06 7.40 -1.94
C THR A 92 1.05 8.87 -2.36
N ILE A 93 1.29 9.11 -3.64
CA ILE A 93 1.24 10.44 -4.21
C ILE A 93 -0.16 10.64 -4.82
N PRO A 94 -0.86 11.75 -4.49
CA PRO A 94 -2.18 12.03 -5.02
C PRO A 94 -2.18 12.12 -6.56
N SER A 95 -3.35 11.92 -7.15
CA SER A 95 -3.57 12.17 -8.58
C SER A 95 -3.47 13.67 -8.93
N GLY A 96 -3.29 13.95 -10.20
CA GLY A 96 -3.06 15.30 -10.70
C GLY A 96 -1.61 15.75 -10.55
N VAL A 97 -1.38 17.05 -10.67
CA VAL A 97 -0.04 17.64 -10.51
C VAL A 97 0.30 17.77 -9.02
N VAL A 98 1.44 17.24 -8.64
CA VAL A 98 1.96 17.31 -7.27
C VAL A 98 3.45 17.60 -7.29
N TYR A 99 3.88 18.48 -6.41
CA TYR A 99 5.29 18.79 -6.17
C TYR A 99 5.68 18.34 -4.78
N GLN A 100 6.90 17.88 -4.65
CA GLN A 100 7.55 17.55 -3.37
C GLN A 100 8.96 18.10 -3.36
N ILE A 101 9.55 18.28 -2.19
CA ILE A 101 10.94 18.67 -2.03
C ILE A 101 11.74 17.41 -1.71
N GLN A 102 12.61 16.98 -2.61
CA GLN A 102 13.53 15.89 -2.35
C GLN A 102 14.72 16.42 -1.55
N ILE A 103 14.94 15.83 -0.37
CA ILE A 103 15.96 16.29 0.57
C ILE A 103 17.28 15.54 0.41
N PHE A 104 17.22 14.21 0.31
CA PHE A 104 18.39 13.36 0.04
C PHE A 104 17.98 11.95 -0.34
N ALA A 105 18.97 11.16 -0.77
CA ALA A 105 18.85 9.72 -0.96
C ALA A 105 19.95 9.02 -0.16
N SER A 106 19.65 7.89 0.46
CA SER A 106 20.58 7.14 1.29
C SER A 106 20.45 5.64 1.07
N LYS A 107 21.54 4.89 1.21
CA LYS A 107 21.52 3.43 1.22
C LYS A 107 20.85 2.88 2.48
N ASN A 108 21.01 3.56 3.59
CA ASN A 108 20.41 3.18 4.86
C ASN A 108 19.20 4.04 5.16
N LYS A 109 18.28 3.53 5.97
CA LYS A 109 17.14 4.31 6.43
C LYS A 109 17.60 5.54 7.20
N ALA A 110 16.96 6.67 6.93
CA ALA A 110 17.20 7.91 7.64
C ALA A 110 16.75 7.79 9.10
N THR A 111 17.49 8.43 9.98
CA THR A 111 17.08 8.61 11.38
C THR A 111 16.16 9.83 11.51
N MET A 112 15.29 9.85 12.53
CA MET A 112 14.42 11.01 12.78
C MET A 112 15.22 12.31 12.94
N LYS A 113 16.40 12.24 13.55
CA LYS A 113 17.31 13.40 13.68
C LYS A 113 17.80 13.93 12.33
N SER A 114 18.08 13.03 11.36
CA SER A 114 18.57 13.44 10.04
C SER A 114 17.49 14.14 9.21
N LEU A 115 16.23 13.95 9.54
CA LEU A 115 15.08 14.58 8.88
C LEU A 115 14.73 15.97 9.45
N LYS A 116 15.36 16.38 10.55
CA LYS A 116 15.32 17.73 11.14
C LYS A 116 13.91 18.31 11.34
N GLY A 117 12.97 17.48 11.78
CA GLY A 117 11.61 17.91 12.09
C GLY A 117 10.70 18.15 10.88
N LEU A 118 11.12 17.84 9.67
CA LEU A 118 10.27 17.99 8.49
C LEU A 118 9.04 17.07 8.55
N SER A 119 7.90 17.57 8.16
CA SER A 119 6.62 16.86 8.14
C SER A 119 5.72 17.41 7.02
N PRO A 120 5.02 16.54 6.28
CA PRO A 120 5.13 15.09 6.23
C PRO A 120 6.33 14.62 5.40
N VAL A 121 6.92 13.48 5.80
CA VAL A 121 8.03 12.86 5.08
C VAL A 121 7.53 11.67 4.27
N TYR A 122 7.98 11.57 3.03
CA TYR A 122 7.70 10.48 2.11
C TYR A 122 8.99 9.73 1.80
N GLU A 123 8.97 8.41 1.90
CA GLU A 123 10.09 7.57 1.48
C GLU A 123 9.71 6.74 0.25
N SER A 124 10.63 6.57 -0.67
CA SER A 124 10.47 5.68 -1.80
C SER A 124 11.77 5.02 -2.18
N LYS A 125 11.69 3.82 -2.73
CA LYS A 125 12.87 3.14 -3.25
C LYS A 125 13.26 3.73 -4.60
N GLY A 126 14.48 4.21 -4.71
CA GLY A 126 15.09 4.62 -5.96
C GLY A 126 15.60 3.42 -6.78
N SER A 127 15.90 3.67 -8.05
CA SER A 127 16.35 2.64 -9.00
C SER A 127 17.63 1.91 -8.58
N ASN A 128 18.47 2.55 -7.78
CA ASN A 128 19.77 2.02 -7.33
C ASN A 128 19.73 1.39 -5.92
N GLY A 129 18.55 1.03 -5.43
CA GLY A 129 18.39 0.49 -4.09
C GLY A 129 18.55 1.51 -2.96
N HIS A 130 18.73 2.80 -3.29
CA HIS A 130 18.71 3.86 -2.31
C HIS A 130 17.28 4.20 -1.92
N VAL A 131 17.10 4.61 -0.67
CA VAL A 131 15.84 5.19 -0.21
C VAL A 131 15.90 6.70 -0.44
N VAL A 132 14.92 7.20 -1.17
CA VAL A 132 14.76 8.63 -1.47
C VAL A 132 13.78 9.23 -0.51
N TYR A 133 14.15 10.34 0.12
CA TYR A 133 13.32 11.07 1.07
C TYR A 133 12.84 12.37 0.44
N ARG A 134 11.53 12.58 0.48
CA ARG A 134 10.85 13.78 0.01
C ARG A 134 9.96 14.32 1.10
N VAL A 135 9.68 15.59 1.06
CA VAL A 135 8.83 16.24 2.06
C VAL A 135 7.75 17.09 1.42
N GLY A 136 6.60 17.10 2.08
CA GLY A 136 5.45 17.90 1.72
C GLY A 136 4.69 17.39 0.49
N LEU A 137 3.50 17.90 0.33
CA LEU A 137 2.67 17.79 -0.87
C LEU A 137 2.25 19.19 -1.27
N PHE A 138 2.59 19.60 -2.48
CA PHE A 138 2.26 20.92 -3.00
C PHE A 138 1.55 20.79 -4.33
N ARG A 139 0.51 21.57 -4.52
CA ARG A 139 -0.27 21.57 -5.77
C ARG A 139 0.25 22.55 -6.78
N THR A 140 0.98 23.57 -6.35
CA THR A 140 1.51 24.62 -7.21
C THR A 140 3.02 24.75 -7.10
N TYR A 141 3.65 25.13 -8.21
CA TYR A 141 5.09 25.37 -8.23
C TYR A 141 5.49 26.55 -7.33
N ALA A 142 4.64 27.58 -7.25
CA ALA A 142 4.89 28.74 -6.40
C ALA A 142 5.00 28.36 -4.93
N ASP A 143 4.11 27.49 -4.44
CA ASP A 143 4.10 27.04 -3.06
C ASP A 143 5.34 26.23 -2.71
N VAL A 144 5.69 25.24 -3.54
CA VAL A 144 6.86 24.40 -3.29
C VAL A 144 8.16 25.21 -3.35
N LEU A 145 8.24 26.18 -4.24
CA LEU A 145 9.40 27.08 -4.36
C LEU A 145 9.58 27.94 -3.10
N GLY A 146 8.47 28.44 -2.54
CA GLY A 146 8.50 29.21 -1.30
C GLY A 146 9.05 28.41 -0.13
N HIS A 147 8.72 27.13 -0.03
CA HIS A 147 9.18 26.26 1.04
C HIS A 147 10.58 25.67 0.81
N LEU A 148 11.06 25.59 -0.43
CA LEU A 148 12.38 25.06 -0.78
C LEU A 148 13.52 25.81 -0.04
N ASN A 149 13.43 27.12 0.04
CA ASN A 149 14.42 27.93 0.73
C ASN A 149 14.47 27.63 2.24
N SER A 150 13.33 27.42 2.85
CA SER A 150 13.23 27.04 4.27
C SER A 150 13.89 25.67 4.53
N VAL A 151 13.65 24.71 3.64
CA VAL A 151 14.28 23.37 3.71
C VAL A 151 15.81 23.47 3.54
N LYS A 152 16.28 24.27 2.61
CA LYS A 152 17.73 24.50 2.41
C LYS A 152 18.41 25.15 3.63
N LYS A 153 17.72 26.08 4.29
CA LYS A 153 18.21 26.73 5.51
C LYS A 153 18.37 25.76 6.68
N LEU A 154 17.57 24.69 6.74
CA LEU A 154 17.74 23.62 7.73
C LEU A 154 19.01 22.77 7.52
N GLY A 155 19.71 22.98 6.40
CA GLY A 155 20.96 22.30 6.08
C GLY A 155 20.86 21.30 4.93
N PHE A 156 19.70 21.16 4.28
CA PHE A 156 19.52 20.36 3.07
C PHE A 156 19.87 21.17 1.82
N ARG A 157 21.14 21.56 1.70
CA ARG A 157 21.61 22.46 0.64
C ARG A 157 21.35 21.93 -0.79
N ASN A 158 21.35 20.62 -0.95
CA ASN A 158 21.13 19.95 -2.22
C ASN A 158 19.66 19.58 -2.44
N ALA A 159 18.74 20.08 -1.61
CA ALA A 159 17.31 19.84 -1.83
C ALA A 159 16.83 20.47 -3.12
N PHE A 160 15.97 19.77 -3.82
CA PHE A 160 15.38 20.20 -5.08
C PHE A 160 13.93 19.77 -5.23
N ILE A 161 13.22 20.41 -6.14
CA ILE A 161 11.81 20.14 -6.41
C ILE A 161 11.68 18.91 -7.29
N SER A 162 10.91 17.92 -6.84
CA SER A 162 10.44 16.79 -7.63
C SER A 162 8.99 16.99 -8.02
N ALA A 163 8.63 16.65 -9.25
CA ALA A 163 7.27 16.82 -9.77
C ALA A 163 6.68 15.48 -10.20
N PHE A 164 5.39 15.34 -10.01
CA PHE A 164 4.61 14.14 -10.33
C PHE A 164 3.31 14.54 -11.03
N ILE A 165 2.88 13.68 -11.94
CA ILE A 165 1.54 13.71 -12.53
C ILE A 165 0.95 12.32 -12.38
N ASP A 166 -0.19 12.23 -11.69
CA ASP A 166 -0.87 10.98 -11.39
C ASP A 166 0.07 9.92 -10.76
N GLY A 167 0.88 10.36 -9.80
CA GLY A 167 1.85 9.53 -9.09
C GLY A 167 3.11 9.16 -9.89
N LYS A 168 3.22 9.56 -11.16
CA LYS A 168 4.38 9.28 -12.01
C LYS A 168 5.35 10.46 -11.99
N PRO A 169 6.66 10.22 -11.81
CA PRO A 169 7.66 11.27 -11.82
C PRO A 169 7.75 11.91 -13.21
N VAL A 170 7.80 13.22 -13.25
CA VAL A 170 7.93 14.02 -14.46
C VAL A 170 8.91 15.16 -14.24
N THR A 171 9.31 15.83 -15.31
CA THR A 171 10.10 17.06 -15.20
C THR A 171 9.23 18.21 -14.64
N VAL A 172 9.86 19.12 -13.90
CA VAL A 172 9.17 20.29 -13.34
C VAL A 172 8.52 21.12 -14.45
N ALA A 173 9.19 21.27 -15.60
CA ALA A 173 8.65 22.01 -16.75
C ALA A 173 7.34 21.38 -17.26
N LYS A 174 7.28 20.04 -17.34
CA LYS A 174 6.09 19.32 -17.79
C LYS A 174 4.95 19.43 -16.78
N ALA A 175 5.26 19.39 -15.50
CA ALA A 175 4.25 19.56 -14.44
C ALA A 175 3.65 20.97 -14.47
N ARG A 176 4.49 22.00 -14.56
CA ARG A 176 4.06 23.40 -14.67
C ARG A 176 3.20 23.69 -15.90
N ALA A 177 3.43 22.99 -17.00
CA ALA A 177 2.59 23.13 -18.19
C ALA A 177 1.18 22.54 -18.02
N LYS A 178 0.96 21.74 -16.96
CA LYS A 178 -0.32 21.09 -16.64
C LYS A 178 -0.96 21.60 -15.35
N GLU A 179 -0.29 22.50 -14.65
CA GLU A 179 -0.80 23.19 -13.48
C GLU A 179 -1.89 24.20 -13.87
#